data_7c0aeac01519b5d06884fdbc94946fc5
#
_entry.id   7c0aeac01519b5d06884fdbc94946fc5
#
_cell.length_a   1.000
_cell.length_b   1.000
_cell.length_c   1.000
_cell.angle_alpha   90.00
_cell.angle_beta   90.00
_cell.angle_gamma   90.00
#
_symmetry.space_group_name_H-M   'P 1'
#
loop_
_entity.id
_entity.type
_entity.pdbx_description
1 polymer ?
#
loop_
_entity_poly.entity_id
_entity_poly.type
_entity_poly.pdbx_seq_one_letter_code
_entity_poly.pdbx_strand_id
1 'polypeptide(L)'
;CRVGNDYYMTASSFGCLPGLPILHSVDLVNWEIIGYAVERLEPAEQFDLASHGNGIWAPAIRYHNGEFYIYWGDPDNGIYMVKTKDPAGRWEKPILVHKSKGIIDTCPFWDEDGRAWIGHGFAGSRAGLKSVLAMIEMTPDGTKTIGEDRIIYDGHEDNVTIEGVKLYKRDGYYYILCPAGGVPTGYQLAMRSKDIYGPYEWKIVMAQGKTD
;
A
#
# COMPACT_ATOMS: atom_id res chain seq x y z
N CYS A 1 -1.17 -10.58 3.55
CA CYS A 1 -0.38 -10.84 4.77
C CYS A 1 -0.60 -12.27 5.27
N ARG A 2 0.29 -12.73 6.15
CA ARG A 2 0.21 -14.05 6.79
C ARG A 2 -0.05 -13.91 8.29
N VAL A 3 -0.98 -14.72 8.83
CA VAL A 3 -1.25 -14.80 10.26
C VAL A 3 -1.31 -16.29 10.64
N GLY A 4 -0.32 -16.78 11.37
CA GLY A 4 -0.19 -18.22 11.64
C GLY A 4 -0.01 -19.03 10.34
N ASN A 5 -0.97 -19.90 10.02
CA ASN A 5 -0.99 -20.69 8.79
C ASN A 5 -1.94 -20.12 7.72
N ASP A 6 -2.58 -19.02 8.00
CA ASP A 6 -3.56 -18.39 7.13
C ASP A 6 -2.94 -17.23 6.34
N TYR A 7 -3.36 -17.07 5.10
CA TYR A 7 -2.95 -16.00 4.20
C TYR A 7 -4.17 -15.17 3.82
N TYR A 8 -4.00 -13.86 3.85
CA TYR A 8 -5.04 -12.91 3.51
C TYR A 8 -4.55 -11.97 2.41
N MET A 9 -5.41 -11.70 1.45
CA MET A 9 -5.15 -10.82 0.33
C MET A 9 -6.32 -9.87 0.11
N THR A 10 -6.04 -8.71 -0.39
CA THR A 10 -7.03 -7.74 -0.89
C THR A 10 -6.59 -7.19 -2.24
N ALA A 11 -7.49 -6.58 -2.96
CA ALA A 11 -7.23 -6.01 -4.28
C ALA A 11 -7.89 -4.64 -4.44
N SER A 12 -7.41 -3.89 -5.42
CA SER A 12 -8.04 -2.65 -5.88
C SER A 12 -9.49 -2.89 -6.28
N SER A 13 -10.38 -1.99 -5.89
CA SER A 13 -11.80 -2.04 -6.27
C SER A 13 -12.28 -0.74 -6.90
N PHE A 14 -11.41 0.28 -6.97
CA PHE A 14 -11.76 1.60 -7.50
C PHE A 14 -13.04 2.15 -6.86
N GLY A 15 -14.00 2.61 -7.65
CA GLY A 15 -15.31 3.04 -7.18
C GLY A 15 -16.35 1.91 -7.04
N CYS A 16 -15.97 0.64 -7.20
CA CYS A 16 -16.89 -0.49 -7.06
C CYS A 16 -17.17 -0.81 -5.59
N LEU A 17 -18.46 -1.05 -5.26
CA LEU A 17 -18.91 -1.40 -3.93
C LEU A 17 -19.73 -2.71 -3.96
N PRO A 18 -19.61 -3.57 -2.91
CA PRO A 18 -18.71 -3.43 -1.78
C PRO A 18 -17.25 -3.52 -2.24
N GLY A 19 -16.40 -2.68 -1.64
CA GLY A 19 -14.99 -2.54 -2.01
C GLY A 19 -14.02 -3.32 -1.14
N LEU A 20 -12.78 -3.44 -1.58
CA LEU A 20 -11.71 -4.19 -0.91
C LEU A 20 -12.13 -5.64 -0.62
N PRO A 21 -12.22 -6.52 -1.64
CA PRO A 21 -12.48 -7.94 -1.41
C PRO A 21 -11.40 -8.52 -0.48
N ILE A 22 -11.81 -9.33 0.48
CA ILE A 22 -10.93 -10.05 1.38
C ILE A 22 -10.90 -11.50 0.95
N LEU A 23 -9.72 -11.95 0.56
CA LEU A 23 -9.48 -13.33 0.16
C LEU A 23 -8.67 -14.04 1.23
N HIS A 24 -9.01 -15.29 1.47
CA HIS A 24 -8.34 -16.19 2.42
C HIS A 24 -7.79 -17.41 1.70
N SER A 25 -6.64 -17.89 2.14
CA SER A 25 -6.02 -19.13 1.69
C SER A 25 -5.18 -19.75 2.81
N VAL A 26 -5.00 -21.06 2.76
CA VAL A 26 -4.08 -21.81 3.62
C VAL A 26 -2.87 -22.37 2.85
N ASP A 27 -2.85 -22.23 1.53
CA ASP A 27 -1.83 -22.83 0.66
C ASP A 27 -1.27 -21.89 -0.42
N LEU A 28 -1.76 -20.63 -0.49
CA LEU A 28 -1.42 -19.61 -1.52
C LEU A 28 -1.85 -19.97 -2.95
N VAL A 29 -2.55 -21.09 -3.13
CA VAL A 29 -3.02 -21.58 -4.44
C VAL A 29 -4.53 -21.47 -4.53
N ASN A 30 -5.24 -21.97 -3.53
CA ASN A 30 -6.69 -21.95 -3.46
C ASN A 30 -7.14 -20.76 -2.60
N TRP A 31 -7.90 -19.86 -3.19
CA TRP A 31 -8.38 -18.63 -2.54
C TRP A 31 -9.89 -18.57 -2.54
N GLU A 32 -10.48 -18.13 -1.45
CA GLU A 32 -11.90 -17.85 -1.33
C GLU A 32 -12.14 -16.41 -0.89
N ILE A 33 -13.19 -15.77 -1.39
CA ILE A 33 -13.63 -14.45 -0.93
C ILE A 33 -14.44 -14.67 0.36
N ILE A 34 -13.93 -14.15 1.48
CA ILE A 34 -14.56 -14.27 2.80
C ILE A 34 -15.33 -13.01 3.22
N GLY A 35 -15.21 -11.92 2.49
CA GLY A 35 -15.89 -10.66 2.79
C GLY A 35 -15.38 -9.47 1.98
N TYR A 36 -15.82 -8.30 2.39
CA TYR A 36 -15.42 -7.01 1.83
C TYR A 36 -15.19 -6.00 2.96
N ALA A 37 -14.16 -5.18 2.85
CA ALA A 37 -13.79 -4.28 3.93
C ALA A 37 -14.46 -2.90 3.86
N VAL A 38 -15.01 -2.51 2.72
CA VAL A 38 -15.60 -1.18 2.51
C VAL A 38 -17.00 -1.31 1.95
N GLU A 39 -17.99 -0.83 2.70
CA GLU A 39 -19.38 -0.76 2.27
C GLU A 39 -19.71 0.55 1.53
N ARG A 40 -19.01 1.65 1.85
CA ARG A 40 -19.18 2.97 1.26
C ARG A 40 -17.85 3.72 1.19
N LEU A 41 -17.64 4.43 0.09
CA LEU A 41 -16.50 5.32 -0.10
C LEU A 41 -16.81 6.73 0.40
N GLU A 42 -15.74 7.43 0.79
CA GLU A 42 -15.78 8.83 1.22
C GLU A 42 -14.85 9.70 0.35
N PRO A 43 -15.17 10.94 0.04
CA PRO A 43 -16.42 11.63 0.43
C PRO A 43 -17.64 11.14 -0.37
N ALA A 44 -18.79 10.99 0.30
CA ALA A 44 -20.00 10.43 -0.28
C ALA A 44 -20.46 11.18 -1.55
N GLU A 45 -20.38 12.49 -1.56
CA GLU A 45 -20.81 13.32 -2.69
C GLU A 45 -20.04 12.99 -3.99
N GLN A 46 -18.79 12.55 -3.87
CA GLN A 46 -17.96 12.16 -5.01
C GLN A 46 -18.33 10.76 -5.52
N PHE A 47 -18.66 9.84 -4.60
CA PHE A 47 -18.84 8.42 -4.92
C PHE A 47 -20.30 7.97 -5.02
N ASP A 48 -21.27 8.81 -4.68
CA ASP A 48 -22.69 8.56 -4.97
C ASP A 48 -23.02 8.68 -6.49
N LEU A 49 -22.07 9.19 -7.27
CA LEU A 49 -22.12 9.21 -8.74
C LEU A 49 -21.13 8.20 -9.32
N ALA A 50 -21.40 7.70 -10.52
CA ALA A 50 -20.49 6.80 -11.23
C ALA A 50 -19.13 7.48 -11.43
N SER A 51 -18.09 6.91 -10.82
CA SER A 51 -16.75 7.49 -10.75
C SER A 51 -15.70 6.43 -11.10
N HIS A 52 -15.79 5.91 -12.33
CA HIS A 52 -14.92 4.84 -12.81
C HIS A 52 -13.44 5.24 -12.76
N GLY A 53 -12.59 4.36 -12.22
CA GLY A 53 -11.16 4.56 -12.11
C GLY A 53 -10.70 5.48 -10.97
N ASN A 54 -11.59 6.01 -10.14
CA ASN A 54 -11.30 6.74 -8.91
C ASN A 54 -11.53 5.85 -7.68
N GLY A 55 -11.21 6.33 -6.48
CA GLY A 55 -11.44 5.62 -5.23
C GLY A 55 -10.26 4.74 -4.81
N ILE A 56 -10.51 3.46 -4.59
CA ILE A 56 -9.54 2.54 -4.00
C ILE A 56 -8.54 2.03 -5.05
N TRP A 57 -7.35 2.62 -5.05
CA TRP A 57 -6.22 2.11 -5.84
C TRP A 57 -5.41 1.11 -5.00
N ALA A 58 -4.28 0.63 -5.46
CA ALA A 58 -3.47 -0.43 -4.91
C ALA A 58 -3.37 -0.46 -3.37
N PRO A 59 -4.18 -1.29 -2.67
CA PRO A 59 -4.18 -1.39 -1.22
C PRO A 59 -3.02 -2.22 -0.70
N ALA A 60 -2.75 -2.09 0.60
CA ALA A 60 -1.89 -3.00 1.34
C ALA A 60 -2.58 -3.48 2.61
N ILE A 61 -2.68 -4.80 2.77
CA ILE A 61 -3.16 -5.43 3.99
C ILE A 61 -1.97 -5.79 4.90
N ARG A 62 -2.11 -5.52 6.20
CA ARG A 62 -1.14 -5.88 7.24
C ARG A 62 -1.85 -6.37 8.49
N TYR A 63 -1.17 -7.21 9.25
CA TYR A 63 -1.60 -7.64 10.57
C TYR A 63 -0.63 -7.11 11.62
N HIS A 64 -1.15 -6.38 12.60
CA HIS A 64 -0.37 -5.79 13.66
C HIS A 64 -1.17 -5.77 14.97
N ASN A 65 -0.55 -6.20 16.07
CA ASN A 65 -1.13 -6.19 17.42
C ASN A 65 -2.56 -6.78 17.52
N GLY A 66 -2.82 -7.89 16.81
CA GLY A 66 -4.12 -8.57 16.88
C GLY A 66 -5.20 -8.01 15.97
N GLU A 67 -4.89 -7.05 15.11
CA GLU A 67 -5.81 -6.42 14.17
C GLU A 67 -5.28 -6.47 12.74
N PHE A 68 -6.17 -6.59 11.78
CA PHE A 68 -5.92 -6.38 10.36
C PHE A 68 -6.11 -4.92 10.01
N TYR A 69 -5.20 -4.39 9.22
CA TYR A 69 -5.22 -3.03 8.69
C TYR A 69 -5.15 -3.09 7.17
N ILE A 70 -5.98 -2.32 6.49
CA ILE A 70 -5.85 -2.09 5.06
C ILE A 70 -5.72 -0.59 4.83
N TYR A 71 -4.64 -0.21 4.14
CA TYR A 71 -4.41 1.15 3.68
C TYR A 71 -4.52 1.21 2.17
N TRP A 72 -5.04 2.31 1.67
CA TRP A 72 -5.02 2.62 0.24
C TRP A 72 -4.79 4.11 0.01
N GLY A 73 -4.19 4.45 -1.13
CA GLY A 73 -4.16 5.79 -1.67
C GLY A 73 -5.39 6.01 -2.54
N ASP A 74 -6.19 7.00 -2.18
CA ASP A 74 -7.13 7.63 -3.08
C ASP A 74 -6.41 8.82 -3.71
N PRO A 75 -6.14 8.81 -5.04
CA PRO A 75 -5.28 9.83 -5.65
C PRO A 75 -5.87 11.24 -5.62
N ASP A 76 -7.15 11.39 -5.35
CA ASP A 76 -7.82 12.68 -5.30
C ASP A 76 -8.01 13.20 -3.86
N ASN A 77 -8.05 12.31 -2.85
CA ASN A 77 -8.39 12.65 -1.47
C ASN A 77 -7.25 12.40 -0.46
N GLY A 78 -6.44 11.35 -0.65
CA GLY A 78 -5.30 11.03 0.24
C GLY A 78 -5.26 9.58 0.70
N ILE A 79 -4.70 9.34 1.88
CA ILE A 79 -4.52 8.01 2.44
C ILE A 79 -5.70 7.67 3.35
N TYR A 80 -6.40 6.60 3.03
CA TYR A 80 -7.43 6.02 3.88
C TYR A 80 -6.98 4.72 4.53
N MET A 81 -7.64 4.36 5.63
CA MET A 81 -7.43 3.12 6.35
C MET A 81 -8.73 2.57 6.90
N VAL A 82 -8.86 1.25 6.90
CA VAL A 82 -9.85 0.48 7.66
C VAL A 82 -9.15 -0.59 8.48
N LYS A 83 -9.76 -1.01 9.59
CA LYS A 83 -9.23 -2.10 10.41
C LYS A 83 -10.32 -2.99 11.00
N THR A 84 -9.92 -4.20 11.38
CA THR A 84 -10.77 -5.17 12.08
C THR A 84 -9.94 -6.20 12.83
N LYS A 85 -10.54 -6.86 13.82
CA LYS A 85 -9.99 -8.07 14.46
C LYS A 85 -10.38 -9.36 13.73
N ASP A 86 -11.50 -9.33 12.99
CA ASP A 86 -12.01 -10.48 12.25
C ASP A 86 -12.12 -10.10 10.75
N PRO A 87 -11.24 -10.64 9.90
CA PRO A 87 -11.21 -10.26 8.48
C PRO A 87 -12.44 -10.77 7.70
N ALA A 88 -13.15 -11.79 8.19
CA ALA A 88 -14.42 -12.27 7.62
C ALA A 88 -15.64 -11.53 8.16
N GLY A 89 -15.47 -10.76 9.24
CA GLY A 89 -16.51 -10.02 9.91
C GLY A 89 -16.63 -8.57 9.41
N ARG A 90 -17.10 -7.73 10.32
CA ARG A 90 -17.30 -6.32 10.05
C ARG A 90 -16.00 -5.53 10.20
N TRP A 91 -15.68 -4.72 9.22
CA TRP A 91 -14.62 -3.73 9.26
C TRP A 91 -15.09 -2.40 9.82
N GLU A 92 -14.20 -1.65 10.47
CA GLU A 92 -14.47 -0.28 10.89
C GLU A 92 -14.71 0.62 9.68
N LYS A 93 -15.34 1.77 9.89
CA LYS A 93 -15.53 2.75 8.81
C LYS A 93 -14.18 3.30 8.34
N PRO A 94 -14.03 3.61 7.05
CA PRO A 94 -12.83 4.27 6.54
C PRO A 94 -12.53 5.56 7.29
N ILE A 95 -11.27 5.76 7.64
CA ILE A 95 -10.76 7.03 8.16
C ILE A 95 -9.72 7.60 7.21
N LEU A 96 -9.75 8.91 7.03
CA LEU A 96 -8.72 9.66 6.28
C LEU A 96 -7.52 9.89 7.20
N VAL A 97 -6.46 9.12 6.99
CA VAL A 97 -5.21 9.15 7.79
C VAL A 97 -4.33 10.33 7.41
N HIS A 98 -4.33 10.67 6.11
CA HIS A 98 -3.53 11.77 5.56
C HIS A 98 -4.25 12.39 4.38
N LYS A 99 -4.58 13.69 4.48
CA LYS A 99 -5.19 14.44 3.37
C LYS A 99 -4.09 14.92 2.42
N SER A 100 -4.14 14.44 1.19
CA SER A 100 -3.18 14.82 0.14
C SER A 100 -3.76 14.53 -1.23
N LYS A 101 -3.16 15.07 -2.28
CA LYS A 101 -3.51 14.77 -3.66
C LYS A 101 -2.36 14.07 -4.37
N GLY A 102 -2.68 12.96 -5.04
CA GLY A 102 -1.74 12.22 -5.86
C GLY A 102 -1.00 11.10 -5.14
N ILE A 103 -1.21 10.85 -3.85
CA ILE A 103 -0.63 9.71 -3.14
C ILE A 103 -1.29 8.41 -3.60
N ILE A 104 -0.46 7.41 -3.93
CA ILE A 104 -0.87 6.07 -4.36
C ILE A 104 -0.01 4.99 -3.70
N ASP A 105 -0.48 3.73 -3.78
CA ASP A 105 0.28 2.52 -3.46
C ASP A 105 0.80 2.48 -2.02
N THR A 106 -0.01 2.93 -1.08
CA THR A 106 0.37 3.06 0.32
C THR A 106 0.63 1.72 0.99
N CYS A 107 1.68 1.64 1.80
CA CYS A 107 2.03 0.46 2.58
C CYS A 107 2.41 0.85 4.01
N PRO A 108 1.61 0.48 5.02
CA PRO A 108 1.95 0.72 6.40
C PRO A 108 3.04 -0.24 6.87
N PHE A 109 3.85 0.22 7.80
CA PHE A 109 4.90 -0.55 8.43
C PHE A 109 5.03 -0.12 9.89
N TRP A 110 5.05 -1.09 10.81
CA TRP A 110 5.33 -0.93 12.24
C TRP A 110 6.67 -1.56 12.56
N ASP A 111 7.55 -0.81 13.20
CA ASP A 111 8.86 -1.30 13.62
C ASP A 111 8.83 -1.84 15.06
N GLU A 112 9.85 -2.59 15.41
CA GLU A 112 10.04 -3.20 16.72
C GLU A 112 10.29 -2.17 17.82
N ASP A 113 10.73 -0.96 17.47
CA ASP A 113 10.92 0.17 18.39
C ASP A 113 9.62 0.91 18.73
N GLY A 114 8.48 0.47 18.18
CA GLY A 114 7.16 1.05 18.40
C GLY A 114 6.82 2.24 17.50
N ARG A 115 7.72 2.63 16.60
CA ARG A 115 7.45 3.65 15.57
C ARG A 115 6.76 3.02 14.36
N ALA A 116 6.07 3.84 13.59
CA ALA A 116 5.34 3.38 12.42
C ALA A 116 5.40 4.37 11.26
N TRP A 117 5.33 3.86 10.03
CA TRP A 117 5.43 4.64 8.80
C TRP A 117 4.47 4.15 7.72
N ILE A 118 4.24 5.03 6.75
CA ILE A 118 3.57 4.70 5.50
C ILE A 118 4.54 5.01 4.36
N GLY A 119 4.92 3.99 3.60
CA GLY A 119 5.60 4.17 2.32
C GLY A 119 4.57 4.33 1.21
N HIS A 120 4.87 5.17 0.21
CA HIS A 120 3.96 5.41 -0.91
C HIS A 120 4.67 5.94 -2.17
N GLY A 121 3.95 5.95 -3.27
CA GLY A 121 4.32 6.62 -4.51
C GLY A 121 3.38 7.77 -4.85
N PHE A 122 3.55 8.32 -6.07
CA PHE A 122 2.72 9.42 -6.56
C PHE A 122 2.17 9.16 -7.96
N ALA A 123 0.91 9.49 -8.17
CA ALA A 123 0.26 9.53 -9.48
C ALA A 123 0.58 10.85 -10.19
N GLY A 124 1.39 10.80 -11.24
CA GLY A 124 1.77 12.00 -12.00
C GLY A 124 0.59 12.81 -12.53
N SER A 125 -0.52 12.15 -12.84
CA SER A 125 -1.75 12.80 -13.31
C SER A 125 -2.46 13.65 -12.25
N ARG A 126 -2.13 13.48 -10.96
CA ARG A 126 -2.73 14.21 -9.83
C ARG A 126 -1.72 15.08 -9.10
N ALA A 127 -0.54 14.53 -8.82
CA ALA A 127 0.54 15.22 -8.09
C ALA A 127 1.44 16.07 -8.98
N GLY A 128 1.46 15.83 -10.31
CA GLY A 128 2.49 16.39 -11.20
C GLY A 128 3.86 15.75 -10.99
N LEU A 129 3.97 14.78 -10.10
CA LEU A 129 5.18 14.04 -9.71
C LEU A 129 4.91 12.55 -9.86
N LYS A 130 5.90 11.79 -10.35
CA LYS A 130 5.88 10.32 -10.46
C LYS A 130 7.30 9.78 -10.36
N SER A 131 7.45 8.47 -10.40
CA SER A 131 8.76 7.79 -10.39
C SER A 131 9.59 8.09 -9.13
N VAL A 132 8.96 8.40 -8.02
CA VAL A 132 9.59 8.60 -6.72
C VAL A 132 8.86 7.79 -5.67
N LEU A 133 9.61 7.34 -4.65
CA LEU A 133 9.04 6.74 -3.44
C LEU A 133 9.23 7.69 -2.28
N ALA A 134 8.20 7.79 -1.45
CA ALA A 134 8.22 8.64 -0.27
C ALA A 134 7.80 7.86 0.99
N MET A 135 8.11 8.43 2.13
CA MET A 135 7.87 7.87 3.46
C MET A 135 7.38 8.95 4.40
N ILE A 136 6.28 8.68 5.08
CA ILE A 136 5.76 9.55 6.14
C ILE A 136 5.57 8.75 7.43
N GLU A 137 6.00 9.31 8.56
CA GLU A 137 5.78 8.71 9.88
C GLU A 137 4.30 8.81 10.27
N MET A 138 3.78 7.77 10.93
CA MET A 138 2.43 7.76 11.47
C MET A 138 2.41 7.44 12.95
N THR A 139 1.30 7.73 13.62
CA THR A 139 1.07 7.31 15.00
C THR A 139 1.12 5.77 15.12
N PRO A 140 1.58 5.21 16.27
CA PRO A 140 1.67 3.76 16.43
C PRO A 140 0.35 3.00 16.28
N ASP A 141 -0.79 3.67 16.52
CA ASP A 141 -2.13 3.12 16.27
C ASP A 141 -2.56 3.15 14.81
N GLY A 142 -1.74 3.76 13.93
CA GLY A 142 -1.96 3.82 12.49
C GLY A 142 -3.05 4.78 12.03
N THR A 143 -3.62 5.59 12.91
CA THR A 143 -4.81 6.40 12.60
C THR A 143 -4.49 7.78 12.01
N LYS A 144 -3.25 8.24 12.11
CA LYS A 144 -2.86 9.59 11.71
C LYS A 144 -1.38 9.64 11.32
N THR A 145 -1.05 10.40 10.30
CA THR A 145 0.35 10.74 9.97
C THR A 145 0.88 11.84 10.91
N ILE A 146 2.18 11.76 11.19
CA ILE A 146 2.95 12.74 11.97
C ILE A 146 4.26 13.02 11.23
N GLY A 147 4.75 14.24 11.31
CA GLY A 147 6.00 14.59 10.62
C GLY A 147 5.83 14.94 9.14
N GLU A 148 6.95 15.03 8.45
CA GLU A 148 7.03 15.44 7.04
C GLU A 148 7.05 14.23 6.12
N ASP A 149 6.43 14.38 4.95
CA ASP A 149 6.54 13.44 3.85
C ASP A 149 7.91 13.62 3.17
N ARG A 150 8.71 12.53 3.13
CA ARG A 150 10.10 12.58 2.63
C ARG A 150 10.26 11.67 1.42
N ILE A 151 10.78 12.20 0.35
CA ILE A 151 11.26 11.37 -0.77
C ILE A 151 12.45 10.56 -0.27
N ILE A 152 12.36 9.24 -0.39
CA ILE A 152 13.38 8.28 0.03
C ILE A 152 14.12 7.66 -1.15
N TYR A 153 13.55 7.76 -2.35
CA TYR A 153 14.15 7.29 -3.58
C TYR A 153 13.63 8.07 -4.78
N ASP A 154 14.54 8.54 -5.62
CA ASP A 154 14.24 9.17 -6.90
C ASP A 154 14.63 8.22 -8.04
N GLY A 155 13.64 7.73 -8.76
CA GLY A 155 13.78 6.78 -9.86
C GLY A 155 13.73 7.38 -11.26
N HIS A 156 13.78 8.71 -11.39
CA HIS A 156 13.66 9.35 -12.70
C HIS A 156 14.74 8.94 -13.71
N GLU A 157 15.96 8.63 -13.24
CA GLU A 157 17.06 8.20 -14.12
C GLU A 157 17.11 6.68 -14.25
N ASP A 158 17.06 5.94 -13.13
CA ASP A 158 17.38 4.51 -13.10
C ASP A 158 16.16 3.62 -13.15
N ASN A 159 15.04 4.02 -12.51
CA ASN A 159 13.87 3.18 -12.30
C ASN A 159 12.57 3.95 -12.58
N VAL A 160 12.43 4.41 -13.82
CA VAL A 160 11.27 5.18 -14.27
C VAL A 160 9.98 4.42 -14.01
N THR A 161 8.94 5.13 -13.56
CA THR A 161 7.65 4.56 -13.16
C THR A 161 7.80 3.59 -11.96
N ILE A 162 8.74 3.88 -11.05
CA ILE A 162 8.79 3.16 -9.76
C ILE A 162 7.56 3.55 -8.92
N GLU A 163 6.87 2.52 -8.38
CA GLU A 163 5.64 2.64 -7.60
C GLU A 163 5.42 1.38 -6.75
N GLY A 164 4.22 1.14 -6.20
CA GLY A 164 3.86 -0.17 -5.63
C GLY A 164 4.61 -0.57 -4.36
N VAL A 165 4.96 0.37 -3.49
CA VAL A 165 5.77 0.14 -2.29
C VAL A 165 5.22 -0.98 -1.42
N LYS A 166 6.08 -1.95 -1.07
CA LYS A 166 5.81 -2.96 -0.03
C LYS A 166 6.99 -3.04 0.92
N LEU A 167 6.77 -2.61 2.17
CA LEU A 167 7.78 -2.48 3.22
C LEU A 167 7.90 -3.75 4.05
N TYR A 168 9.15 -4.12 4.37
CA TYR A 168 9.50 -5.23 5.25
C TYR A 168 10.77 -4.91 6.03
N LYS A 169 10.98 -5.59 7.16
CA LYS A 169 12.25 -5.57 7.90
C LYS A 169 12.74 -7.00 8.12
N ARG A 170 14.02 -7.23 7.87
CA ARG A 170 14.66 -8.52 8.10
C ARG A 170 16.15 -8.33 8.32
N ASP A 171 16.70 -9.04 9.31
CA ASP A 171 18.14 -9.10 9.62
C ASP A 171 18.77 -7.69 9.75
N GLY A 172 18.04 -6.75 10.38
CA GLY A 172 18.48 -5.37 10.61
C GLY A 172 18.47 -4.46 9.36
N TYR A 173 17.82 -4.90 8.27
CA TYR A 173 17.61 -4.09 7.07
C TYR A 173 16.12 -3.85 6.82
N TYR A 174 15.81 -2.64 6.39
CA TYR A 174 14.52 -2.31 5.78
C TYR A 174 14.58 -2.68 4.29
N TYR A 175 13.54 -3.35 3.84
CA TYR A 175 13.39 -3.76 2.44
C TYR A 175 12.17 -3.07 1.84
N ILE A 176 12.31 -2.65 0.60
CA ILE A 176 11.20 -2.22 -0.25
C ILE A 176 11.15 -3.16 -1.45
N LEU A 177 10.01 -3.84 -1.62
CA LEU A 177 9.71 -4.54 -2.86
C LEU A 177 8.77 -3.66 -3.67
N CYS A 178 9.13 -3.32 -4.89
CA CYS A 178 8.37 -2.41 -5.74
C CYS A 178 8.61 -2.67 -7.22
N PRO A 179 7.60 -2.51 -8.08
CA PRO A 179 7.78 -2.55 -9.53
C PRO A 179 8.33 -1.22 -10.07
N ALA A 180 8.95 -1.29 -11.24
CA ALA A 180 9.30 -0.14 -12.07
C ALA A 180 9.20 -0.50 -13.55
N GLY A 181 9.41 0.45 -14.47
CA GLY A 181 9.37 0.24 -15.93
C GLY A 181 7.97 0.30 -16.54
N GLY A 182 6.91 0.43 -15.73
CA GLY A 182 5.51 0.47 -16.19
C GLY A 182 5.01 -0.85 -16.79
N VAL A 183 3.78 -0.85 -17.30
CA VAL A 183 3.08 -2.06 -17.77
C VAL A 183 3.81 -2.79 -18.91
N PRO A 184 4.33 -2.12 -19.97
CA PRO A 184 4.91 -2.82 -21.11
C PRO A 184 6.25 -3.49 -20.84
N THR A 185 7.06 -2.93 -19.94
CA THR A 185 8.46 -3.31 -19.71
C THR A 185 8.79 -3.45 -18.22
N GLY A 186 7.77 -3.74 -17.42
CA GLY A 186 7.87 -3.79 -15.96
C GLY A 186 8.84 -4.84 -15.46
N TYR A 187 9.49 -4.52 -14.36
CA TYR A 187 10.35 -5.40 -13.59
C TYR A 187 10.14 -5.17 -12.09
N GLN A 188 10.53 -6.16 -11.29
CA GLN A 188 10.45 -6.11 -9.84
C GLN A 188 11.81 -5.75 -9.25
N LEU A 189 11.83 -4.75 -8.39
CA LEU A 189 12.97 -4.36 -7.58
C LEU A 189 12.87 -4.94 -6.18
N ALA A 190 14.01 -5.31 -5.62
CA ALA A 190 14.26 -5.43 -4.20
C ALA A 190 15.25 -4.34 -3.80
N MET A 191 14.85 -3.47 -2.92
CA MET A 191 15.67 -2.39 -2.37
C MET A 191 15.93 -2.65 -0.90
N ARG A 192 17.08 -2.24 -0.36
CA ARG A 192 17.36 -2.36 1.08
C ARG A 192 18.18 -1.20 1.61
N SER A 193 17.99 -0.90 2.88
CA SER A 193 18.78 0.07 3.66
C SER A 193 18.84 -0.33 5.12
N LYS A 194 19.82 0.18 5.87
CA LYS A 194 19.86 0.11 7.33
C LYS A 194 19.05 1.21 8.01
N ASP A 195 18.75 2.27 7.28
CA ASP A 195 17.89 3.36 7.73
C ASP A 195 16.60 3.36 6.92
N ILE A 196 15.45 3.59 7.59
CA ILE A 196 14.14 3.56 6.93
C ILE A 196 13.98 4.69 5.90
N TYR A 197 14.73 5.76 6.04
CA TYR A 197 14.75 6.86 5.08
C TYR A 197 15.84 6.72 4.00
N GLY A 198 16.60 5.59 4.00
CA GLY A 198 17.66 5.35 3.03
C GLY A 198 19.05 5.83 3.46
N PRO A 199 20.02 5.91 2.55
CA PRO A 199 19.87 5.58 1.13
C PRO A 199 19.63 4.09 0.88
N TYR A 200 18.83 3.78 -0.14
CA TYR A 200 18.50 2.42 -0.54
C TYR A 200 19.40 1.97 -1.69
N GLU A 201 20.07 0.84 -1.54
CA GLU A 201 20.62 0.07 -2.66
C GLU A 201 19.53 -0.81 -3.27
N TRP A 202 19.57 -1.02 -4.59
CA TRP A 202 18.53 -1.78 -5.27
C TRP A 202 19.08 -2.82 -6.24
N LYS A 203 18.25 -3.83 -6.53
CA LYS A 203 18.53 -4.86 -7.51
C LYS A 203 17.23 -5.28 -8.20
N ILE A 204 17.30 -5.51 -9.52
CA ILE A 204 16.23 -6.18 -10.26
C ILE A 204 16.25 -7.65 -9.88
N VAL A 205 15.13 -8.15 -9.38
CA VAL A 205 14.97 -9.55 -8.92
C VAL A 205 14.04 -10.36 -9.83
N MET A 206 13.26 -9.70 -10.66
CA MET A 206 12.41 -10.32 -11.68
C MET A 206 12.21 -9.34 -12.84
N ALA A 207 12.27 -9.79 -14.07
CA ALA A 207 11.99 -8.99 -15.26
C ALA A 207 11.15 -9.78 -16.26
N GLN A 208 10.36 -9.07 -17.08
CA GLN A 208 9.55 -9.71 -18.13
C GLN A 208 10.44 -10.49 -19.13
N GLY A 209 10.00 -11.69 -19.49
CA GLY A 209 10.69 -12.57 -20.43
C GLY A 209 12.01 -13.17 -19.90
N LYS A 210 12.31 -13.00 -18.62
CA LYS A 210 13.46 -13.59 -17.93
C LYS A 210 12.96 -14.29 -16.67
N THR A 211 12.32 -15.43 -16.85
CA THR A 211 12.09 -16.41 -15.77
C THR A 211 13.18 -17.45 -15.89
N ASP A 212 14.22 -17.32 -15.10
CA ASP A 212 15.19 -18.40 -14.86
C ASP A 212 14.64 -19.32 -13.79
#